data_0208885de2ec066e860fb6e9305f542a
#
_entry.id   0208885de2ec066e860fb6e9305f542a
#
_cell.length_a   1.000
_cell.length_b   1.000
_cell.length_c   1.000
_cell.angle_alpha   90.00
_cell.angle_beta   90.00
_cell.angle_gamma   90.00
#
_symmetry.space_group_name_H-M   'P 1'
#
loop_
_entity.id
_entity.type
_entity.pdbx_description
1 polymer ?
#
loop_
_entity_poly.entity_id
_entity_poly.type
_entity_poly.pdbx_seq_one_letter_code
_entity_poly.pdbx_strand_id
1 'polypeptide(L)'
;MRLHEGQHVEVDIDGEGDGAAKVRVAGESGVLAEGVLQTRRTIEAAMDAAREGLSVQLEAFAANTMDYLRGERDLLLNGVGVPEIRTQMSGRHVLIVVRGYSYKEDLKALRPYIREYKPVIIGVDGGADAVLEAGLKPDMIVGDMDSVSDKALGCGAEIVVHAYRDGRAPGLARVEELAVDHEVFAATGTSEDIAMLMADETGAEL
;
A
#
# COMPACT_ATOMS: atom_id res chain seq x y z
N MET A 1 9.10 -21.12 -32.14
CA MET A 1 9.73 -22.46 -32.25
C MET A 1 9.98 -22.96 -30.84
N ARG A 2 9.69 -24.24 -30.51
CA ARG A 2 9.93 -24.81 -29.17
C ARG A 2 11.06 -25.82 -29.28
N LEU A 3 12.01 -25.77 -28.33
CA LEU A 3 13.05 -26.77 -28.19
C LEU A 3 12.46 -28.10 -27.70
N HIS A 4 12.98 -29.21 -28.19
CA HIS A 4 12.65 -30.54 -27.72
C HIS A 4 13.82 -31.12 -26.90
N GLU A 5 13.50 -32.01 -25.98
CA GLU A 5 14.53 -32.71 -25.18
C GLU A 5 15.52 -33.46 -26.09
N GLY A 6 16.84 -33.29 -25.84
CA GLY A 6 17.89 -33.89 -26.68
C GLY A 6 18.31 -33.09 -27.92
N GLN A 7 17.70 -31.93 -28.19
CA GLN A 7 18.05 -31.09 -29.31
C GLN A 7 19.34 -30.29 -29.02
N HIS A 8 20.32 -30.39 -29.93
CA HIS A 8 21.57 -29.63 -29.80
C HIS A 8 21.38 -28.17 -30.21
N VAL A 9 21.90 -27.27 -29.39
CA VAL A 9 21.93 -25.83 -29.64
C VAL A 9 23.33 -25.30 -29.73
N GLU A 10 23.54 -24.32 -30.59
CA GLU A 10 24.77 -23.54 -30.72
C GLU A 10 24.56 -22.18 -30.09
N VAL A 11 25.53 -21.72 -29.29
CA VAL A 11 25.53 -20.38 -28.70
C VAL A 11 26.66 -19.59 -29.37
N ASP A 12 26.25 -18.62 -30.16
CA ASP A 12 27.13 -17.70 -30.85
C ASP A 12 27.30 -16.45 -29.97
N ILE A 13 28.55 -16.06 -29.73
CA ILE A 13 28.87 -14.91 -28.88
C ILE A 13 29.56 -13.87 -29.75
N ASP A 14 28.93 -12.73 -29.97
CA ASP A 14 29.50 -11.63 -30.72
C ASP A 14 30.49 -10.82 -29.85
N GLY A 15 31.82 -11.02 -30.07
CA GLY A 15 32.89 -10.24 -29.47
C GLY A 15 33.50 -10.79 -28.17
N GLU A 16 34.64 -10.22 -27.78
CA GLU A 16 35.36 -10.56 -26.56
C GLU A 16 34.67 -9.94 -25.31
N GLY A 17 33.94 -10.73 -24.56
CA GLY A 17 33.67 -10.44 -23.14
C GLY A 17 32.29 -9.91 -22.76
N ASP A 18 31.64 -9.01 -23.50
CA ASP A 18 30.35 -8.41 -23.16
C ASP A 18 29.35 -8.51 -24.32
N GLY A 19 29.55 -9.49 -25.21
CA GLY A 19 28.80 -9.60 -26.44
C GLY A 19 27.39 -10.14 -26.28
N ALA A 20 26.52 -9.73 -27.22
CA ALA A 20 25.24 -10.37 -27.40
C ALA A 20 25.45 -11.86 -27.72
N ALA A 21 24.73 -12.71 -27.02
CA ALA A 21 24.71 -14.14 -27.27
C ALA A 21 23.46 -14.50 -28.08
N LYS A 22 23.65 -15.26 -29.16
CA LYS A 22 22.55 -15.78 -29.99
C LYS A 22 22.50 -17.28 -29.87
N VAL A 23 21.35 -17.81 -29.52
CA VAL A 23 21.11 -19.26 -29.43
C VAL A 23 20.40 -19.71 -30.70
N ARG A 24 20.96 -20.74 -31.37
CA ARG A 24 20.41 -21.36 -32.56
C ARG A 24 20.29 -22.89 -32.38
N VAL A 25 19.44 -23.51 -33.14
CA VAL A 25 19.49 -24.97 -33.28
C VAL A 25 20.68 -25.33 -34.17
N ALA A 26 21.44 -26.35 -33.77
CA ALA A 26 22.60 -26.80 -34.54
C ALA A 26 22.16 -27.18 -35.97
N GLY A 27 22.82 -26.55 -36.96
CA GLY A 27 22.50 -26.74 -38.37
C GLY A 27 21.36 -25.89 -38.95
N GLU A 28 20.73 -25.02 -38.16
CA GLU A 28 19.70 -24.07 -38.61
C GLU A 28 20.20 -22.64 -38.57
N SER A 29 19.73 -21.80 -39.53
CA SER A 29 20.13 -20.38 -39.61
C SER A 29 19.30 -19.43 -38.75
N GLY A 30 18.20 -19.95 -38.16
CA GLY A 30 17.27 -19.13 -37.36
C GLY A 30 17.74 -18.93 -35.92
N VAL A 31 17.68 -17.67 -35.41
CA VAL A 31 17.95 -17.36 -34.00
C VAL A 31 16.73 -17.75 -33.17
N LEU A 32 16.93 -18.58 -32.17
CA LEU A 32 15.91 -19.02 -31.21
C LEU A 32 15.71 -18.04 -30.07
N ALA A 33 16.83 -17.52 -29.55
CA ALA A 33 16.85 -16.58 -28.45
C ALA A 33 18.08 -15.67 -28.53
N GLU A 34 17.93 -14.49 -27.97
CA GLU A 34 19.05 -13.56 -27.78
C GLU A 34 19.25 -13.34 -26.27
N GLY A 35 20.48 -13.12 -25.87
CA GLY A 35 20.87 -12.89 -24.48
C GLY A 35 22.18 -12.15 -24.38
N VAL A 36 22.66 -11.95 -23.18
CA VAL A 36 23.97 -11.37 -22.89
C VAL A 36 24.80 -12.39 -22.13
N LEU A 37 26.05 -12.57 -22.56
CA LEU A 37 26.98 -13.43 -21.84
C LEU A 37 27.32 -12.83 -20.47
N GLN A 38 26.97 -13.56 -19.43
CA GLN A 38 27.33 -13.16 -18.07
C GLN A 38 28.74 -13.69 -17.75
N THR A 39 29.69 -12.79 -17.65
CA THR A 39 31.04 -13.07 -17.18
C THR A 39 31.18 -12.60 -15.73
N ARG A 40 32.23 -13.07 -15.04
CA ARG A 40 32.54 -12.57 -13.69
C ARG A 40 32.67 -11.04 -13.67
N ARG A 41 33.32 -10.46 -14.69
CA ARG A 41 33.52 -9.02 -14.85
C ARG A 41 32.20 -8.27 -15.03
N THR A 42 31.30 -8.78 -15.89
CA THR A 42 30.00 -8.15 -16.10
C THR A 42 29.11 -8.21 -14.87
N ILE A 43 29.16 -9.32 -14.12
CA ILE A 43 28.45 -9.47 -12.88
C ILE A 43 28.99 -8.51 -11.81
N GLU A 44 30.32 -8.43 -11.63
CA GLU A 44 30.95 -7.52 -10.69
C GLU A 44 30.60 -6.06 -11.02
N ALA A 45 30.69 -5.65 -12.29
CA ALA A 45 30.32 -4.30 -12.72
C ALA A 45 28.83 -4.00 -12.47
N ALA A 46 27.94 -4.96 -12.75
CA ALA A 46 26.51 -4.79 -12.48
C ALA A 46 26.22 -4.71 -10.98
N MET A 47 26.94 -5.48 -10.15
CA MET A 47 26.82 -5.41 -8.69
C MET A 47 27.29 -4.06 -8.14
N ASP A 48 28.39 -3.51 -8.66
CA ASP A 48 28.89 -2.21 -8.22
C ASP A 48 27.93 -1.08 -8.63
N ALA A 49 27.42 -1.10 -9.86
CA ALA A 49 26.40 -0.16 -10.30
C ALA A 49 25.09 -0.26 -9.46
N ALA A 50 24.69 -1.47 -9.11
CA ALA A 50 23.52 -1.70 -8.25
C ALA A 50 23.75 -1.18 -6.83
N ARG A 51 24.94 -1.35 -6.26
CA ARG A 51 25.31 -0.81 -4.94
C ARG A 51 25.28 0.73 -4.94
N GLU A 52 25.83 1.35 -5.97
CA GLU A 52 25.84 2.81 -6.11
C GLU A 52 24.41 3.36 -6.23
N GLY A 53 23.56 2.73 -7.06
CA GLY A 53 22.16 3.09 -7.18
C GLY A 53 21.37 2.90 -5.89
N LEU A 54 21.64 1.81 -5.15
CA LEU A 54 20.99 1.55 -3.85
C LEU A 54 21.40 2.59 -2.80
N SER A 55 22.67 3.02 -2.77
CA SER A 55 23.14 4.05 -1.83
C SER A 55 22.37 5.36 -2.03
N VAL A 56 22.24 5.81 -3.28
CA VAL A 56 21.47 7.03 -3.60
C VAL A 56 20.00 6.92 -3.19
N GLN A 57 19.39 5.76 -3.43
CA GLN A 57 18.00 5.52 -3.03
C GLN A 57 17.83 5.49 -1.51
N LEU A 58 18.76 4.89 -0.77
CA LEU A 58 18.72 4.87 0.69
C LEU A 58 18.92 6.26 1.29
N GLU A 59 19.82 7.08 0.72
CA GLU A 59 19.99 8.47 1.16
C GLU A 59 18.73 9.31 0.91
N ALA A 60 18.12 9.17 -0.26
CA ALA A 60 16.86 9.85 -0.58
C ALA A 60 15.73 9.40 0.33
N PHE A 61 15.62 8.11 0.61
CA PHE A 61 14.63 7.56 1.54
C PHE A 61 14.84 8.10 2.97
N ALA A 62 16.09 8.10 3.47
CA ALA A 62 16.40 8.60 4.78
C ALA A 62 16.10 10.11 4.90
N ALA A 63 16.45 10.91 3.89
CA ALA A 63 16.15 12.34 3.86
C ALA A 63 14.63 12.59 3.88
N ASN A 64 13.88 11.92 3.03
CA ASN A 64 12.42 12.03 3.00
C ASN A 64 11.79 11.63 4.34
N THR A 65 12.24 10.53 4.94
CA THR A 65 11.74 10.06 6.24
C THR A 65 12.01 11.10 7.35
N MET A 66 13.21 11.72 7.35
CA MET A 66 13.53 12.75 8.32
C MET A 66 12.71 14.04 8.12
N ASP A 67 12.41 14.40 6.90
CA ASP A 67 11.55 15.55 6.61
C ASP A 67 10.11 15.30 7.05
N TYR A 68 9.58 14.08 6.87
CA TYR A 68 8.30 13.67 7.43
C TYR A 68 8.29 13.74 8.95
N LEU A 69 9.25 13.13 9.62
CA LEU A 69 9.34 13.16 11.08
C LEU A 69 9.42 14.58 11.65
N ARG A 70 10.15 15.48 10.99
CA ARG A 70 10.23 16.90 11.41
C ARG A 70 8.90 17.62 11.18
N GLY A 71 8.23 17.36 10.06
CA GLY A 71 6.97 17.99 9.70
C GLY A 71 5.80 17.55 10.57
N GLU A 72 5.80 16.28 11.00
CA GLU A 72 4.69 15.65 11.75
C GLU A 72 5.00 15.47 13.24
N ARG A 73 6.09 16.05 13.72
CA ARG A 73 6.55 15.83 15.10
C ARG A 73 5.45 16.05 16.14
N ASP A 74 4.72 17.15 16.03
CA ASP A 74 3.72 17.52 17.02
C ASP A 74 2.48 16.62 16.92
N LEU A 75 2.10 16.18 15.72
CA LEU A 75 1.04 15.20 15.52
C LEU A 75 1.44 13.84 16.09
N LEU A 76 2.63 13.34 15.75
CA LEU A 76 3.11 12.02 16.17
C LEU A 76 3.41 11.91 17.68
N LEU A 77 3.83 13.01 18.33
CA LEU A 77 4.21 13.00 19.74
C LEU A 77 3.11 13.49 20.68
N ASN A 78 2.21 14.32 20.21
CA ASN A 78 1.26 15.05 21.05
C ASN A 78 -0.18 14.97 20.53
N GLY A 79 -0.45 14.23 19.43
CA GLY A 79 -1.79 14.13 18.82
C GLY A 79 -2.35 15.47 18.32
N VAL A 80 -1.52 16.50 18.23
CA VAL A 80 -1.98 17.84 17.82
C VAL A 80 -2.43 17.83 16.36
N GLY A 81 -3.71 18.15 16.16
CA GLY A 81 -4.31 18.19 14.83
C GLY A 81 -5.19 16.99 14.50
N VAL A 82 -5.30 15.99 15.38
CA VAL A 82 -6.34 14.94 15.26
C VAL A 82 -7.71 15.62 15.37
N PRO A 83 -8.63 15.40 14.43
CA PRO A 83 -9.96 16.02 14.47
C PRO A 83 -10.80 15.46 15.63
N GLU A 84 -11.77 16.24 16.06
CA GLU A 84 -12.79 15.73 16.98
C GLU A 84 -13.69 14.73 16.25
N ILE A 85 -13.72 13.49 16.75
CA ILE A 85 -14.53 12.41 16.20
C ILE A 85 -15.64 12.01 17.19
N ARG A 86 -16.78 11.55 16.65
CA ARG A 86 -17.93 11.12 17.44
C ARG A 86 -17.84 9.65 17.85
N THR A 87 -17.11 8.85 17.07
CA THR A 87 -16.95 7.42 17.30
C THR A 87 -16.14 7.18 18.59
N GLN A 88 -16.79 6.55 19.57
CA GLN A 88 -16.18 6.29 20.88
C GLN A 88 -15.27 5.06 20.82
N MET A 89 -13.96 5.24 20.98
CA MET A 89 -12.95 4.17 20.94
C MET A 89 -12.27 3.92 22.29
N SER A 90 -12.39 4.87 23.24
CA SER A 90 -11.73 4.76 24.54
C SER A 90 -12.09 3.48 25.29
N GLY A 91 -11.07 2.70 25.68
CA GLY A 91 -11.23 1.42 26.37
C GLY A 91 -11.88 0.33 25.54
N ARG A 92 -11.92 0.48 24.21
CA ARG A 92 -12.48 -0.52 23.29
C ARG A 92 -11.42 -1.07 22.36
N HIS A 93 -11.64 -2.28 21.89
CA HIS A 93 -10.87 -2.80 20.75
C HIS A 93 -11.28 -2.07 19.47
N VAL A 94 -10.31 -1.79 18.61
CA VAL A 94 -10.51 -1.19 17.29
C VAL A 94 -9.99 -2.16 16.22
N LEU A 95 -10.82 -2.46 15.24
CA LEU A 95 -10.47 -3.29 14.10
C LEU A 95 -10.37 -2.41 12.86
N ILE A 96 -9.13 -2.16 12.41
CA ILE A 96 -8.85 -1.40 11.18
C ILE A 96 -8.80 -2.38 10.02
N VAL A 97 -9.65 -2.15 9.03
CA VAL A 97 -9.80 -3.01 7.85
C VAL A 97 -9.31 -2.31 6.62
N VAL A 98 -8.26 -2.87 6.02
CA VAL A 98 -7.69 -2.44 4.73
C VAL A 98 -8.00 -3.51 3.69
N ARG A 99 -8.31 -3.13 2.46
CA ARG A 99 -8.61 -4.06 1.39
C ARG A 99 -7.33 -4.66 0.80
N GLY A 100 -6.72 -5.61 1.53
CA GLY A 100 -5.55 -6.37 1.09
C GLY A 100 -5.91 -7.60 0.25
N TYR A 101 -4.91 -8.41 -0.09
CA TYR A 101 -5.07 -9.58 -0.96
C TYR A 101 -6.01 -10.65 -0.38
N SER A 102 -5.92 -10.94 0.92
CA SER A 102 -6.68 -12.02 1.59
C SER A 102 -7.79 -11.49 2.51
N TYR A 103 -8.26 -10.26 2.34
CA TYR A 103 -9.20 -9.61 3.28
C TYR A 103 -10.48 -10.42 3.56
N LYS A 104 -10.97 -11.22 2.60
CA LYS A 104 -12.19 -12.03 2.79
C LYS A 104 -11.97 -13.18 3.74
N GLU A 105 -10.84 -13.87 3.59
CA GLU A 105 -10.42 -14.97 4.46
C GLU A 105 -10.12 -14.45 5.86
N ASP A 106 -9.44 -13.31 5.97
CA ASP A 106 -9.08 -12.68 7.23
C ASP A 106 -10.32 -12.23 8.00
N LEU A 107 -11.24 -11.51 7.37
CA LEU A 107 -12.51 -11.12 7.98
C LEU A 107 -13.37 -12.32 8.40
N LYS A 108 -13.33 -13.40 7.62
CA LYS A 108 -14.01 -14.64 7.97
C LYS A 108 -13.39 -15.30 9.21
N ALA A 109 -12.05 -15.32 9.28
CA ALA A 109 -11.32 -15.86 10.43
C ALA A 109 -11.55 -15.03 11.71
N LEU A 110 -11.68 -13.72 11.57
CA LEU A 110 -11.93 -12.79 12.69
C LEU A 110 -13.38 -12.75 13.18
N ARG A 111 -14.33 -13.42 12.51
CA ARG A 111 -15.76 -13.41 12.95
C ARG A 111 -16.00 -13.77 14.42
N PRO A 112 -15.34 -14.79 15.01
CA PRO A 112 -15.51 -15.09 16.43
C PRO A 112 -15.07 -13.90 17.30
N TYR A 113 -13.92 -13.30 17.01
CA TYR A 113 -13.40 -12.14 17.71
C TYR A 113 -14.35 -10.94 17.61
N ILE A 114 -14.80 -10.60 16.40
CA ILE A 114 -15.74 -9.49 16.16
C ILE A 114 -17.04 -9.68 16.96
N ARG A 115 -17.55 -10.91 17.02
CA ARG A 115 -18.78 -11.21 17.74
C ARG A 115 -18.62 -11.09 19.25
N GLU A 116 -17.47 -11.52 19.78
CA GLU A 116 -17.19 -11.55 21.22
C GLU A 116 -16.84 -10.18 21.76
N TYR A 117 -15.86 -9.52 21.14
CA TYR A 117 -15.32 -8.24 21.62
C TYR A 117 -16.07 -7.02 21.08
N LYS A 118 -16.84 -7.15 20.00
CA LYS A 118 -17.58 -6.06 19.37
C LYS A 118 -16.70 -4.82 19.19
N PRO A 119 -15.55 -4.97 18.49
CA PRO A 119 -14.63 -3.86 18.29
C PRO A 119 -15.32 -2.73 17.53
N VAL A 120 -14.80 -1.51 17.65
CA VAL A 120 -15.06 -0.45 16.70
C VAL A 120 -14.43 -0.85 15.37
N ILE A 121 -15.18 -0.77 14.28
CA ILE A 121 -14.69 -1.17 12.95
C ILE A 121 -14.42 0.08 12.13
N ILE A 122 -13.16 0.29 11.80
CA ILE A 122 -12.71 1.34 10.88
C ILE A 122 -12.43 0.72 9.52
N GLY A 123 -13.14 1.16 8.49
CA GLY A 123 -12.83 0.81 7.11
C GLY A 123 -11.90 1.85 6.50
N VAL A 124 -10.72 1.43 6.04
CA VAL A 124 -9.79 2.33 5.32
C VAL A 124 -10.04 2.22 3.84
N ASP A 125 -10.48 3.30 3.23
CA ASP A 125 -10.81 3.39 1.81
C ASP A 125 -11.68 2.20 1.36
N GLY A 126 -11.28 1.43 0.35
CA GLY A 126 -11.98 0.22 -0.10
C GLY A 126 -12.17 -0.85 0.98
N GLY A 127 -11.54 -0.72 2.14
CA GLY A 127 -11.78 -1.54 3.33
C GLY A 127 -13.20 -1.40 3.88
N ALA A 128 -13.82 -0.23 3.72
CA ALA A 128 -15.22 -0.03 4.07
C ALA A 128 -16.17 -0.93 3.27
N ASP A 129 -15.92 -1.06 1.97
CA ASP A 129 -16.65 -2.00 1.12
C ASP A 129 -16.42 -3.45 1.52
N ALA A 130 -15.17 -3.81 1.87
CA ALA A 130 -14.84 -5.14 2.35
C ALA A 130 -15.61 -5.51 3.64
N VAL A 131 -15.76 -4.57 4.57
CA VAL A 131 -16.58 -4.72 5.79
C VAL A 131 -18.05 -4.98 5.43
N LEU A 132 -18.61 -4.18 4.51
CA LEU A 132 -20.00 -4.35 4.05
C LEU A 132 -20.21 -5.68 3.28
N GLU A 133 -19.26 -6.08 2.45
CA GLU A 133 -19.26 -7.38 1.76
C GLU A 133 -19.25 -8.56 2.75
N ALA A 134 -18.58 -8.42 3.89
CA ALA A 134 -18.57 -9.42 4.96
C ALA A 134 -19.88 -9.44 5.79
N GLY A 135 -20.85 -8.59 5.48
CA GLY A 135 -22.11 -8.46 6.23
C GLY A 135 -21.95 -7.76 7.57
N LEU A 136 -20.90 -6.96 7.72
CA LEU A 136 -20.63 -6.10 8.87
C LEU A 136 -20.94 -4.65 8.50
N LYS A 137 -20.90 -3.75 9.49
CA LYS A 137 -21.05 -2.31 9.26
C LYS A 137 -19.83 -1.61 9.87
N PRO A 138 -19.15 -0.73 9.12
CA PRO A 138 -18.11 0.10 9.71
C PRO A 138 -18.75 1.16 10.63
N ASP A 139 -18.06 1.48 11.72
CA ASP A 139 -18.40 2.60 12.60
C ASP A 139 -17.81 3.91 12.03
N MET A 140 -16.63 3.80 11.39
CA MET A 140 -15.91 4.91 10.78
C MET A 140 -15.31 4.47 9.44
N ILE A 141 -15.18 5.42 8.52
CA ILE A 141 -14.45 5.28 7.25
C ILE A 141 -13.40 6.38 7.19
N VAL A 142 -12.14 5.97 6.99
CA VAL A 142 -10.98 6.88 6.89
C VAL A 142 -10.32 6.69 5.53
N GLY A 143 -9.98 7.76 4.83
CA GLY A 143 -9.23 7.64 3.59
C GLY A 143 -9.32 8.86 2.68
N ASP A 144 -8.72 8.75 1.50
CA ASP A 144 -8.80 9.75 0.43
C ASP A 144 -10.12 9.67 -0.36
N MET A 145 -10.94 8.67 -0.08
CA MET A 145 -12.26 8.40 -0.66
C MET A 145 -12.27 8.01 -2.15
N ASP A 146 -11.12 7.80 -2.77
CA ASP A 146 -11.05 7.47 -4.19
C ASP A 146 -11.56 6.05 -4.50
N SER A 147 -11.35 5.09 -3.59
CA SER A 147 -11.68 3.69 -3.76
C SER A 147 -12.92 3.21 -2.98
N VAL A 148 -13.60 4.11 -2.28
CA VAL A 148 -14.81 3.81 -1.49
C VAL A 148 -16.04 3.91 -2.39
N SER A 149 -17.00 2.98 -2.27
CA SER A 149 -18.27 3.09 -2.99
C SER A 149 -19.23 4.10 -2.34
N ASP A 150 -20.17 4.68 -3.13
CA ASP A 150 -21.23 5.55 -2.62
C ASP A 150 -22.10 4.82 -1.59
N LYS A 151 -22.29 3.51 -1.77
CA LYS A 151 -22.99 2.67 -0.80
C LYS A 151 -22.30 2.65 0.56
N ALA A 152 -20.98 2.58 0.58
CA ALA A 152 -20.20 2.61 1.81
C ALA A 152 -20.23 3.99 2.44
N LEU A 153 -20.05 5.05 1.67
CA LEU A 153 -20.17 6.44 2.15
C LEU A 153 -21.55 6.73 2.74
N GLY A 154 -22.61 6.17 2.15
CA GLY A 154 -24.00 6.33 2.63
C GLY A 154 -24.43 5.35 3.72
N CYS A 155 -23.55 4.50 4.27
CA CYS A 155 -23.93 3.46 5.24
C CYS A 155 -24.21 4.00 6.66
N GLY A 156 -23.91 5.29 6.91
CA GLY A 156 -24.07 5.94 8.21
C GLY A 156 -22.91 5.70 9.17
N ALA A 157 -21.74 5.38 8.66
CA ALA A 157 -20.48 5.46 9.38
C ALA A 157 -20.02 6.92 9.49
N GLU A 158 -19.19 7.24 10.48
CA GLU A 158 -18.49 8.51 10.53
C GLU A 158 -17.44 8.58 9.44
N ILE A 159 -17.35 9.68 8.70
CA ILE A 159 -16.41 9.84 7.59
C ILE A 159 -15.30 10.79 8.00
N VAL A 160 -14.04 10.35 7.83
CA VAL A 160 -12.85 11.18 8.00
C VAL A 160 -12.08 11.18 6.69
N VAL A 161 -12.10 12.31 6.01
CA VAL A 161 -11.40 12.49 4.73
C VAL A 161 -9.93 12.80 5.01
N HIS A 162 -9.05 11.93 4.56
CA HIS A 162 -7.62 12.15 4.60
C HIS A 162 -7.22 13.20 3.56
N ALA A 163 -6.70 14.31 4.01
CA ALA A 163 -6.20 15.39 3.19
C ALA A 163 -4.67 15.46 3.22
N TYR A 164 -4.06 15.92 2.14
CA TYR A 164 -2.64 16.30 2.16
C TYR A 164 -2.40 17.48 3.10
N ARG A 165 -1.18 17.62 3.62
CA ARG A 165 -0.83 18.75 4.51
C ARG A 165 -1.06 20.12 3.92
N ASP A 166 -0.99 20.26 2.63
CA ASP A 166 -1.31 21.52 1.92
C ASP A 166 -2.83 21.81 1.84
N GLY A 167 -3.65 20.94 2.44
CA GLY A 167 -5.12 21.06 2.48
C GLY A 167 -5.83 20.48 1.25
N ARG A 168 -5.11 19.95 0.27
CA ARG A 168 -5.76 19.28 -0.87
C ARG A 168 -6.37 17.96 -0.42
N ALA A 169 -7.64 17.77 -0.70
CA ALA A 169 -8.40 16.55 -0.41
C ALA A 169 -9.20 16.15 -1.66
N PRO A 170 -8.63 15.36 -2.58
CA PRO A 170 -9.27 15.04 -3.86
C PRO A 170 -10.67 14.43 -3.72
N GLY A 171 -10.86 13.53 -2.74
CA GLY A 171 -12.14 12.87 -2.50
C GLY A 171 -13.19 13.73 -1.78
N LEU A 172 -12.82 14.91 -1.26
CA LEU A 172 -13.73 15.76 -0.49
C LEU A 172 -14.97 16.20 -1.32
N ALA A 173 -14.75 16.62 -2.56
CA ALA A 173 -15.84 17.07 -3.43
C ALA A 173 -16.93 16.00 -3.60
N ARG A 174 -16.53 14.72 -3.71
CA ARG A 174 -17.48 13.61 -3.82
C ARG A 174 -18.28 13.38 -2.53
N VAL A 175 -17.67 13.54 -1.38
CA VAL A 175 -18.34 13.39 -0.07
C VAL A 175 -19.36 14.53 0.11
N GLU A 176 -18.99 15.75 -0.29
CA GLU A 176 -19.85 16.92 -0.28
C GLU A 176 -21.05 16.78 -1.25
N GLU A 177 -20.81 16.26 -2.48
CA GLU A 177 -21.88 15.97 -3.45
C GLU A 177 -22.92 14.98 -2.93
N LEU A 178 -22.46 13.98 -2.15
CA LEU A 178 -23.32 13.00 -1.50
C LEU A 178 -24.01 13.55 -0.24
N ALA A 179 -23.71 14.77 0.16
CA ALA A 179 -24.21 15.42 1.37
C ALA A 179 -24.01 14.58 2.65
N VAL A 180 -22.90 13.87 2.73
CA VAL A 180 -22.51 13.07 3.90
C VAL A 180 -21.71 13.94 4.87
N ASP A 181 -22.09 13.89 6.14
CA ASP A 181 -21.38 14.58 7.21
C ASP A 181 -19.98 13.98 7.38
N HIS A 182 -18.94 14.81 7.46
CA HIS A 182 -17.55 14.39 7.44
C HIS A 182 -16.63 15.36 8.19
N GLU A 183 -15.49 14.83 8.65
CA GLU A 183 -14.36 15.58 9.14
C GLU A 183 -13.20 15.49 8.15
N VAL A 184 -12.34 16.49 8.13
CA VAL A 184 -11.12 16.50 7.29
C VAL A 184 -9.89 16.44 8.16
N PHE A 185 -9.05 15.44 7.92
CA PHE A 185 -7.78 15.28 8.62
C PHE A 185 -6.61 15.47 7.67
N ALA A 186 -5.92 16.61 7.79
CA ALA A 186 -4.74 16.94 7.01
C ALA A 186 -3.47 16.43 7.70
N ALA A 187 -2.91 15.33 7.23
CA ALA A 187 -1.71 14.74 7.78
C ALA A 187 -0.86 14.08 6.69
N THR A 188 0.39 13.77 7.03
CA THR A 188 1.28 12.95 6.21
C THR A 188 1.17 11.49 6.65
N GLY A 189 1.43 10.59 5.74
CA GLY A 189 1.33 9.15 5.97
C GLY A 189 0.27 8.52 5.08
N THR A 190 0.00 7.26 5.31
CA THR A 190 -1.08 6.54 4.65
C THR A 190 -2.39 6.66 5.43
N SER A 191 -3.51 6.36 4.80
CA SER A 191 -4.81 6.38 5.49
C SER A 191 -4.87 5.38 6.65
N GLU A 192 -4.10 4.29 6.55
CA GLU A 192 -3.95 3.29 7.63
C GLU A 192 -3.22 3.88 8.84
N ASP A 193 -2.14 4.63 8.60
CA ASP A 193 -1.37 5.29 9.67
C ASP A 193 -2.25 6.26 10.44
N ILE A 194 -3.08 7.01 9.71
CA ILE A 194 -4.04 7.96 10.29
C ILE A 194 -5.12 7.25 11.09
N ALA A 195 -5.66 6.14 10.60
CA ALA A 195 -6.63 5.35 11.34
C ALA A 195 -6.04 4.79 12.64
N MET A 196 -4.79 4.32 12.62
CA MET A 196 -4.09 3.86 13.82
C MET A 196 -3.83 5.00 14.81
N LEU A 197 -3.36 6.15 14.33
CA LEU A 197 -3.11 7.33 15.17
C LEU A 197 -4.39 7.81 15.86
N MET A 198 -5.51 7.87 15.14
CA MET A 198 -6.81 8.27 15.71
C MET A 198 -7.29 7.28 16.76
N ALA A 199 -7.09 5.98 16.54
CA ALA A 199 -7.44 4.96 17.52
C ALA A 199 -6.60 5.08 18.81
N ASP A 200 -5.30 5.32 18.69
CA ASP A 200 -4.37 5.50 19.80
C ASP A 200 -4.72 6.77 20.60
N GLU A 201 -4.81 7.91 19.93
CA GLU A 201 -5.11 9.21 20.56
C GLU A 201 -6.48 9.25 21.25
N THR A 202 -7.44 8.48 20.78
CA THR A 202 -8.76 8.35 21.43
C THR A 202 -8.79 7.34 22.55
N GLY A 203 -7.66 6.68 22.86
CA GLY A 203 -7.51 5.75 23.97
C GLY A 203 -8.10 4.37 23.70
N ALA A 204 -7.99 3.86 22.47
CA ALA A 204 -8.30 2.46 22.18
C ALA A 204 -7.46 1.52 23.07
N GLU A 205 -8.05 0.40 23.48
CA GLU A 205 -7.33 -0.60 24.29
C GLU A 205 -6.48 -1.52 23.42
N LEU A 206 -6.93 -1.82 22.21
CA LEU A 206 -6.26 -2.66 21.22
C LEU A 206 -6.73 -2.27 19.82
#